data_60d9f450658c3b67a3d400fa3226678f
#
_entry.id   60d9f450658c3b67a3d400fa3226678f
#
_cell.length_a   1.000
_cell.length_b   1.000
_cell.length_c   1.000
_cell.angle_alpha   90.00
_cell.angle_beta   90.00
_cell.angle_gamma   90.00
#
_symmetry.space_group_name_H-M   'P 1'
#
loop_
_entity.id
_entity.type
_entity.pdbx_description
1 polymer ?
#
loop_
_entity_poly.entity_id
_entity_poly.type
_entity_poly.pdbx_seq_one_letter_code
_entity_poly.pdbx_strand_id
1 'polypeptide(L)'
;MKKIVSVFLVSALAVSACAGLAGCSGDNKNYPVSVADITIETEPKDIVVLSDETADIISYLGYAKKMVGRSDEVTQNFLSVAPSVGSAANPDVEKIKSYAADIVFADDTLDENAKKELTDAGIMVLNVASPETTTELETVYLTLGKILGGSVDGAKTGEDSYKDLIDTMKTYKAEVNSNVSKTICYLYLEGDKLHTLHSGTYGDMLLGYTGA
;
A
#
# COMPACT_ATOMS: atom_id res chain seq x y z
N MET A 1 -30.14 12.89 -72.54
CA MET A 1 -28.84 12.59 -71.99
C MET A 1 -28.55 13.63 -70.89
N LYS A 2 -29.17 13.48 -69.78
CA LYS A 2 -29.07 14.31 -68.58
C LYS A 2 -29.18 13.38 -67.37
N LYS A 3 -28.43 13.66 -66.31
CA LYS A 3 -28.46 12.98 -64.97
C LYS A 3 -27.38 11.92 -64.76
N ILE A 4 -26.16 12.32 -64.40
CA ILE A 4 -25.27 11.65 -63.48
C ILE A 4 -24.20 12.70 -63.06
N VAL A 5 -24.53 13.65 -62.19
CA VAL A 5 -23.57 14.50 -61.47
C VAL A 5 -24.31 15.00 -60.23
N SER A 6 -24.53 14.16 -59.26
CA SER A 6 -25.06 14.64 -57.96
C SER A 6 -25.07 13.58 -56.86
N VAL A 7 -24.02 12.80 -56.72
CA VAL A 7 -23.91 11.82 -55.60
C VAL A 7 -22.52 11.81 -54.94
N PHE A 8 -21.62 12.70 -55.25
CA PHE A 8 -20.26 12.68 -54.68
C PHE A 8 -19.92 13.81 -53.70
N LEU A 9 -20.91 14.47 -53.09
CA LEU A 9 -20.60 15.62 -52.21
C LEU A 9 -21.21 15.53 -50.79
N VAL A 10 -21.51 14.33 -50.29
CA VAL A 10 -22.06 14.18 -48.93
C VAL A 10 -21.24 13.23 -48.01
N SER A 11 -20.14 12.67 -48.50
CA SER A 11 -19.32 11.73 -47.67
C SER A 11 -18.02 12.31 -47.08
N ALA A 12 -17.80 13.63 -47.14
CA ALA A 12 -16.56 14.25 -46.67
C ALA A 12 -16.70 15.07 -45.37
N LEU A 13 -17.86 15.02 -44.66
CA LEU A 13 -18.06 15.85 -43.47
C LEU A 13 -18.31 15.03 -42.16
N ALA A 14 -18.05 13.72 -42.14
CA ALA A 14 -18.29 12.89 -40.98
C ALA A 14 -17.03 12.32 -40.29
N VAL A 15 -15.83 12.74 -40.65
CA VAL A 15 -14.56 12.22 -40.07
C VAL A 15 -13.78 13.26 -39.25
N SER A 16 -14.29 14.48 -39.08
CA SER A 16 -13.55 15.54 -38.39
C SER A 16 -14.04 15.89 -36.98
N ALA A 17 -14.80 15.01 -36.32
CA ALA A 17 -15.34 15.29 -34.99
C ALA A 17 -14.83 14.37 -33.87
N CYS A 18 -13.83 13.49 -34.13
CA CYS A 18 -13.25 12.61 -33.11
C CYS A 18 -11.78 12.95 -32.71
N ALA A 19 -11.26 14.10 -33.17
CA ALA A 19 -9.87 14.51 -32.84
C ALA A 19 -9.78 15.61 -31.75
N GLY A 20 -10.76 15.70 -30.86
CA GLY A 20 -10.86 16.79 -29.88
C GLY A 20 -11.04 16.36 -28.41
N LEU A 21 -10.78 15.10 -28.05
CA LEU A 21 -10.75 14.67 -26.65
C LEU A 21 -9.40 13.99 -26.30
N ALA A 22 -8.30 14.49 -26.86
CA ALA A 22 -7.02 14.39 -26.18
C ALA A 22 -7.09 15.39 -25.03
N GLY A 23 -7.84 15.05 -23.99
CA GLY A 23 -7.79 15.74 -22.70
C GLY A 23 -6.32 15.75 -22.27
N CYS A 24 -5.83 16.87 -21.82
CA CYS A 24 -4.56 17.03 -21.16
C CYS A 24 -4.49 16.08 -19.94
N SER A 25 -4.13 14.82 -20.14
CA SER A 25 -3.40 14.11 -19.13
C SER A 25 -1.99 14.71 -19.21
N GLY A 26 -1.70 15.71 -18.38
CA GLY A 26 -0.32 16.04 -18.12
C GLY A 26 0.39 14.74 -17.84
N ASP A 27 1.48 14.44 -18.57
CA ASP A 27 2.30 13.26 -18.36
C ASP A 27 2.66 13.22 -16.88
N ASN A 28 1.89 12.47 -16.09
CA ASN A 28 2.26 12.20 -14.70
C ASN A 28 3.42 11.20 -14.76
N LYS A 29 4.64 11.75 -14.81
CA LYS A 29 5.89 10.97 -14.92
C LYS A 29 6.06 9.95 -13.79
N ASN A 30 5.19 10.02 -12.78
CA ASN A 30 5.18 9.12 -11.64
C ASN A 30 4.38 7.83 -11.88
N TYR A 31 3.47 7.80 -12.86
CA TYR A 31 2.65 6.64 -13.21
C TYR A 31 2.75 6.35 -14.70
N PRO A 32 2.59 5.10 -15.16
CA PRO A 32 2.23 3.91 -14.38
C PRO A 32 3.35 3.41 -13.45
N VAL A 33 2.94 2.67 -12.40
CA VAL A 33 3.84 1.96 -11.48
C VAL A 33 3.59 0.47 -11.59
N SER A 34 4.65 -0.32 -11.83
CA SER A 34 4.56 -1.78 -11.82
C SER A 34 5.20 -2.33 -10.53
N VAL A 35 4.46 -3.16 -9.81
CA VAL A 35 4.89 -3.84 -8.60
C VAL A 35 4.46 -5.31 -8.72
N ALA A 36 5.44 -6.22 -8.67
CA ALA A 36 5.23 -7.62 -9.01
C ALA A 36 4.51 -7.76 -10.37
N ASP A 37 3.39 -8.46 -10.41
CA ASP A 37 2.61 -8.70 -11.63
C ASP A 37 1.47 -7.68 -11.85
N ILE A 38 1.45 -6.58 -11.05
CA ILE A 38 0.39 -5.59 -11.05
C ILE A 38 0.91 -4.26 -11.60
N THR A 39 0.12 -3.63 -12.48
CA THR A 39 0.39 -2.28 -12.97
C THR A 39 -0.69 -1.34 -12.48
N ILE A 40 -0.27 -0.25 -11.84
CA ILE A 40 -1.11 0.82 -11.32
C ILE A 40 -0.98 2.00 -12.29
N GLU A 41 -2.02 2.22 -13.07
CA GLU A 41 -2.00 3.18 -14.17
C GLU A 41 -2.04 4.64 -13.69
N THR A 42 -2.70 4.89 -12.57
CA THR A 42 -2.90 6.22 -12.02
C THR A 42 -2.70 6.22 -10.51
N GLU A 43 -2.47 7.39 -9.94
CA GLU A 43 -2.32 7.56 -8.49
C GLU A 43 -3.60 7.11 -7.76
N PRO A 44 -3.50 6.12 -6.84
CA PRO A 44 -4.62 5.73 -5.98
C PRO A 44 -5.01 6.89 -5.06
N LYS A 45 -6.30 7.17 -4.94
CA LYS A 45 -6.83 8.25 -4.11
C LYS A 45 -7.50 7.70 -2.85
N ASP A 46 -8.28 6.65 -3.03
CA ASP A 46 -9.11 6.05 -2.00
C ASP A 46 -8.63 4.62 -1.75
N ILE A 47 -8.09 4.36 -0.56
CA ILE A 47 -7.55 3.06 -0.19
C ILE A 47 -8.24 2.51 1.06
N VAL A 48 -8.36 1.20 1.12
CA VAL A 48 -8.74 0.47 2.34
C VAL A 48 -7.54 -0.32 2.84
N VAL A 49 -7.30 -0.30 4.14
CA VAL A 49 -6.16 -1.00 4.74
C VAL A 49 -6.65 -1.95 5.82
N LEU A 50 -6.37 -3.23 5.61
CA LEU A 50 -6.82 -4.30 6.50
C LEU A 50 -5.73 -4.71 7.52
N SER A 51 -4.45 -4.51 7.19
CA SER A 51 -3.32 -4.83 8.06
C SER A 51 -2.91 -3.61 8.91
N ASP A 52 -2.73 -3.84 10.21
CA ASP A 52 -2.28 -2.83 11.18
C ASP A 52 -0.87 -2.31 10.85
N GLU A 53 0.06 -3.21 10.55
CA GLU A 53 1.43 -2.84 10.17
C GLU A 53 1.46 -2.00 8.88
N THR A 54 0.70 -2.41 7.88
CA THR A 54 0.61 -1.67 6.62
C THR A 54 0.01 -0.28 6.83
N ALA A 55 -0.98 -0.16 7.72
CA ALA A 55 -1.59 1.13 8.07
C ALA A 55 -0.58 2.07 8.73
N ASP A 56 0.25 1.57 9.63
CA ASP A 56 1.33 2.32 10.25
C ASP A 56 2.35 2.84 9.23
N ILE A 57 2.81 1.95 8.34
CA ILE A 57 3.78 2.35 7.30
C ILE A 57 3.17 3.39 6.35
N ILE A 58 1.94 3.19 5.89
CA ILE A 58 1.22 4.15 5.03
C ILE A 58 1.09 5.52 5.71
N SER A 59 0.81 5.51 7.02
CA SER A 59 0.74 6.74 7.81
C SER A 59 2.11 7.42 7.93
N TYR A 60 3.15 6.66 8.18
CA TYR A 60 4.51 7.18 8.28
C TYR A 60 5.01 7.77 6.96
N LEU A 61 4.61 7.17 5.84
CA LEU A 61 4.85 7.69 4.49
C LEU A 61 4.04 8.99 4.18
N GLY A 62 3.11 9.38 5.06
CA GLY A 62 2.29 10.59 4.90
C GLY A 62 1.02 10.40 4.07
N TYR A 63 0.63 9.16 3.77
CA TYR A 63 -0.53 8.85 2.93
C TYR A 63 -1.80 8.47 3.72
N ALA A 64 -1.82 8.63 5.05
CA ALA A 64 -2.98 8.29 5.89
C ALA A 64 -4.31 8.92 5.42
N LYS A 65 -4.26 10.11 4.80
CA LYS A 65 -5.45 10.81 4.30
C LYS A 65 -6.14 10.09 3.12
N LYS A 66 -5.46 9.16 2.46
CA LYS A 66 -6.04 8.34 1.39
C LYS A 66 -6.89 7.18 1.95
N MET A 67 -6.81 6.89 3.25
CA MET A 67 -7.54 5.79 3.87
C MET A 67 -9.01 6.14 4.03
N VAL A 68 -9.86 5.53 3.22
CA VAL A 68 -11.33 5.65 3.29
C VAL A 68 -11.98 4.55 4.11
N GLY A 69 -11.22 3.51 4.46
CA GLY A 69 -11.65 2.41 5.32
C GLY A 69 -10.46 1.67 5.94
N ARG A 70 -10.70 1.04 7.09
CA ARG A 70 -9.72 0.24 7.82
C ARG A 70 -10.36 -1.00 8.46
N SER A 71 -9.58 -2.02 8.76
CA SER A 71 -10.06 -3.13 9.58
C SER A 71 -10.19 -2.73 11.06
N ASP A 72 -10.81 -3.60 11.86
CA ASP A 72 -10.91 -3.44 13.31
C ASP A 72 -9.56 -3.59 14.01
N GLU A 73 -8.62 -4.32 13.40
CA GLU A 73 -7.26 -4.54 13.89
C GLU A 73 -6.39 -3.29 13.79
N VAL A 74 -6.72 -2.33 12.91
CA VAL A 74 -6.04 -1.03 12.82
C VAL A 74 -6.52 -0.14 13.97
N THR A 75 -5.73 -0.11 15.05
CA THR A 75 -6.15 0.48 16.34
C THR A 75 -5.52 1.83 16.65
N GLN A 76 -4.63 2.35 15.81
CA GLN A 76 -3.97 3.65 16.01
C GLN A 76 -4.99 4.78 16.07
N ASN A 77 -4.96 5.55 17.15
CA ASN A 77 -5.93 6.62 17.40
C ASN A 77 -6.03 7.65 16.25
N PHE A 78 -4.90 7.98 15.64
CA PHE A 78 -4.85 8.94 14.52
C PHE A 78 -5.44 8.40 13.22
N LEU A 79 -5.58 7.07 13.07
CA LEU A 79 -6.24 6.41 11.95
C LEU A 79 -7.73 6.14 12.19
N SER A 80 -8.24 6.42 13.38
CA SER A 80 -9.64 6.17 13.77
C SER A 80 -10.65 7.02 12.97
N VAL A 81 -10.19 8.02 12.23
CA VAL A 81 -11.03 8.82 11.31
C VAL A 81 -11.48 8.01 10.09
N ALA A 82 -10.74 6.99 9.68
CA ALA A 82 -11.18 6.04 8.67
C ALA A 82 -12.17 5.06 9.30
N PRO A 83 -13.37 4.90 8.75
CA PRO A 83 -14.37 3.99 9.31
C PRO A 83 -13.93 2.54 9.21
N SER A 84 -14.29 1.73 10.22
CA SER A 84 -14.05 0.29 10.18
C SER A 84 -14.87 -0.38 9.08
N VAL A 85 -14.26 -1.36 8.41
CA VAL A 85 -14.91 -2.27 7.45
C VAL A 85 -15.01 -3.70 8.02
N GLY A 86 -14.89 -3.89 9.33
CA GLY A 86 -14.90 -5.20 9.98
C GLY A 86 -13.49 -5.78 10.16
N SER A 87 -13.41 -7.09 10.40
CA SER A 87 -12.12 -7.75 10.61
C SER A 87 -11.28 -7.86 9.34
N ALA A 88 -9.95 -7.93 9.50
CA ALA A 88 -9.01 -8.10 8.39
C ALA A 88 -9.29 -9.38 7.60
N ALA A 89 -9.60 -10.47 8.30
CA ALA A 89 -9.86 -11.76 7.67
C ALA A 89 -11.19 -11.80 6.90
N ASN A 90 -12.24 -11.17 7.42
CA ASN A 90 -13.58 -11.16 6.82
C ASN A 90 -14.17 -9.75 6.84
N PRO A 91 -13.68 -8.84 5.97
CA PRO A 91 -14.19 -7.49 5.90
C PRO A 91 -15.58 -7.42 5.27
N ASP A 92 -16.31 -6.36 5.57
CA ASP A 92 -17.58 -6.02 4.90
C ASP A 92 -17.30 -5.55 3.45
N VAL A 93 -17.34 -6.50 2.52
CA VAL A 93 -17.03 -6.26 1.10
C VAL A 93 -17.98 -5.23 0.49
N GLU A 94 -19.28 -5.25 0.85
CA GLU A 94 -20.24 -4.28 0.33
C GLU A 94 -19.93 -2.86 0.82
N LYS A 95 -19.46 -2.74 2.03
CA LYS A 95 -19.01 -1.46 2.58
C LYS A 95 -17.76 -0.94 1.87
N ILE A 96 -16.78 -1.82 1.59
CA ILE A 96 -15.59 -1.46 0.81
C ILE A 96 -15.98 -0.99 -0.60
N LYS A 97 -16.87 -1.71 -1.28
CA LYS A 97 -17.41 -1.31 -2.59
C LYS A 97 -18.07 0.07 -2.54
N SER A 98 -18.80 0.38 -1.46
CA SER A 98 -19.48 1.67 -1.30
C SER A 98 -18.54 2.85 -1.19
N TYR A 99 -17.30 2.63 -0.80
CA TYR A 99 -16.25 3.65 -0.74
C TYR A 99 -15.55 3.89 -2.08
N ALA A 100 -15.84 3.06 -3.09
CA ALA A 100 -15.18 3.09 -4.39
C ALA A 100 -13.66 3.06 -4.28
N ALA A 101 -13.15 2.22 -3.36
CA ALA A 101 -11.72 2.10 -3.12
C ALA A 101 -10.96 1.66 -4.39
N ASP A 102 -9.85 2.31 -4.67
CA ASP A 102 -8.95 1.95 -5.77
C ASP A 102 -8.17 0.67 -5.44
N ILE A 103 -7.72 0.58 -4.18
CA ILE A 103 -6.86 -0.50 -3.69
C ILE A 103 -7.29 -0.91 -2.28
N VAL A 104 -7.29 -2.22 -2.03
CA VAL A 104 -7.33 -2.81 -0.70
C VAL A 104 -5.96 -3.40 -0.40
N PHE A 105 -5.31 -2.92 0.64
CA PHE A 105 -4.10 -3.52 1.20
C PHE A 105 -4.50 -4.54 2.26
N ALA A 106 -4.08 -5.77 2.07
CA ALA A 106 -4.36 -6.90 2.95
C ALA A 106 -3.07 -7.63 3.34
N ASP A 107 -3.18 -8.54 4.25
CA ASP A 107 -2.17 -9.55 4.56
C ASP A 107 -2.69 -10.97 4.22
N ASP A 108 -1.95 -12.00 4.63
CA ASP A 108 -2.27 -13.40 4.34
C ASP A 108 -3.52 -13.91 5.11
N THR A 109 -4.12 -13.10 5.99
CA THR A 109 -5.30 -13.50 6.76
C THR A 109 -6.61 -13.30 6.01
N LEU A 110 -6.62 -12.47 4.93
CA LEU A 110 -7.81 -12.16 4.17
C LEU A 110 -8.42 -13.44 3.54
N ASP A 111 -9.71 -13.67 3.79
CA ASP A 111 -10.45 -14.79 3.20
C ASP A 111 -10.46 -14.73 1.67
N GLU A 112 -10.22 -15.88 1.03
CA GLU A 112 -10.11 -15.96 -0.43
C GLU A 112 -11.42 -15.65 -1.17
N ASN A 113 -12.60 -15.88 -0.54
CA ASN A 113 -13.87 -15.48 -1.13
C ASN A 113 -14.03 -13.96 -1.09
N ALA A 114 -13.68 -13.33 0.04
CA ALA A 114 -13.70 -11.86 0.17
C ALA A 114 -12.76 -11.21 -0.84
N LYS A 115 -11.54 -11.74 -0.98
CA LYS A 115 -10.58 -11.32 -1.99
C LYS A 115 -11.11 -11.43 -3.41
N LYS A 116 -11.75 -12.59 -3.71
CA LYS A 116 -12.37 -12.81 -5.01
C LYS A 116 -13.50 -11.84 -5.29
N GLU A 117 -14.38 -11.59 -4.31
CA GLU A 117 -15.50 -10.65 -4.47
C GLU A 117 -15.06 -9.22 -4.71
N LEU A 118 -13.99 -8.77 -4.02
CA LEU A 118 -13.36 -7.45 -4.24
C LEU A 118 -12.78 -7.37 -5.65
N THR A 119 -12.06 -8.40 -6.08
CA THR A 119 -11.42 -8.44 -7.40
C THR A 119 -12.47 -8.50 -8.53
N ASP A 120 -13.53 -9.29 -8.36
CA ASP A 120 -14.67 -9.36 -9.31
C ASP A 120 -15.40 -8.00 -9.41
N ALA A 121 -15.37 -7.20 -8.37
CA ALA A 121 -15.89 -5.82 -8.37
C ALA A 121 -14.94 -4.80 -9.02
N GLY A 122 -13.77 -5.23 -9.48
CA GLY A 122 -12.75 -4.37 -10.09
C GLY A 122 -11.86 -3.62 -9.09
N ILE A 123 -11.93 -3.97 -7.81
CA ILE A 123 -11.07 -3.39 -6.78
C ILE A 123 -9.76 -4.18 -6.74
N MET A 124 -8.64 -3.47 -6.81
CA MET A 124 -7.32 -4.09 -6.71
C MET A 124 -7.06 -4.54 -5.26
N VAL A 125 -6.68 -5.80 -5.08
CA VAL A 125 -6.27 -6.33 -3.76
C VAL A 125 -4.79 -6.63 -3.78
N LEU A 126 -4.02 -5.96 -2.92
CA LEU A 126 -2.58 -6.13 -2.78
C LEU A 126 -2.27 -6.77 -1.44
N ASN A 127 -1.63 -7.92 -1.49
CA ASN A 127 -1.10 -8.56 -0.29
C ASN A 127 0.25 -7.94 0.06
N VAL A 128 0.36 -7.45 1.30
CA VAL A 128 1.60 -6.91 1.88
C VAL A 128 2.00 -7.82 3.02
N ALA A 129 2.97 -8.68 2.77
CA ALA A 129 3.48 -9.58 3.79
C ALA A 129 4.21 -8.79 4.89
N SER A 130 4.06 -9.23 6.14
CA SER A 130 4.82 -8.68 7.27
C SER A 130 6.32 -8.90 7.06
N PRO A 131 7.15 -7.84 7.12
CA PRO A 131 8.59 -7.97 6.91
C PRO A 131 9.24 -8.66 8.13
N GLU A 132 10.09 -9.65 7.87
CA GLU A 132 10.87 -10.36 8.89
C GLU A 132 12.30 -9.83 9.02
N THR A 133 12.78 -9.10 8.01
CA THR A 133 14.13 -8.54 7.94
C THR A 133 14.12 -7.05 7.60
N THR A 134 15.24 -6.36 7.89
CA THR A 134 15.42 -4.95 7.49
C THR A 134 15.33 -4.75 5.98
N THR A 135 15.78 -5.72 5.19
CA THR A 135 15.72 -5.64 3.72
C THR A 135 14.29 -5.77 3.21
N GLU A 136 13.49 -6.64 3.83
CA GLU A 136 12.06 -6.75 3.50
C GLU A 136 11.31 -5.49 3.94
N LEU A 137 11.61 -4.97 5.12
CA LEU A 137 11.04 -3.71 5.60
C LEU A 137 11.35 -2.55 4.63
N GLU A 138 12.59 -2.42 4.17
CA GLU A 138 12.98 -1.46 3.13
C GLU A 138 12.14 -1.64 1.87
N THR A 139 11.99 -2.89 1.43
CA THR A 139 11.20 -3.24 0.24
C THR A 139 9.74 -2.83 0.40
N VAL A 140 9.14 -3.03 1.57
CA VAL A 140 7.75 -2.62 1.86
C VAL A 140 7.62 -1.10 1.81
N TYR A 141 8.53 -0.35 2.45
CA TYR A 141 8.52 1.12 2.39
C TYR A 141 8.63 1.66 0.96
N LEU A 142 9.58 1.13 0.18
CA LEU A 142 9.78 1.51 -1.22
C LEU A 142 8.57 1.16 -2.10
N THR A 143 7.98 0.00 -1.87
CA THR A 143 6.83 -0.51 -2.63
C THR A 143 5.59 0.33 -2.36
N LEU A 144 5.24 0.54 -1.09
CA LEU A 144 4.09 1.36 -0.70
C LEU A 144 4.29 2.82 -1.13
N GLY A 145 5.50 3.35 -1.00
CA GLY A 145 5.83 4.68 -1.50
C GLY A 145 5.57 4.80 -3.00
N LYS A 146 6.06 3.86 -3.81
CA LYS A 146 5.81 3.83 -5.27
C LYS A 146 4.34 3.71 -5.62
N ILE A 147 3.60 2.83 -4.94
CA ILE A 147 2.17 2.62 -5.19
C ILE A 147 1.39 3.90 -4.92
N LEU A 148 1.65 4.59 -3.81
CA LEU A 148 0.84 5.70 -3.31
C LEU A 148 1.30 7.08 -3.78
N GLY A 149 2.56 7.23 -4.18
CA GLY A 149 3.16 8.51 -4.60
C GLY A 149 3.90 8.47 -5.93
N GLY A 150 3.94 7.29 -6.58
CA GLY A 150 4.52 7.13 -7.92
C GLY A 150 5.98 6.70 -7.96
N SER A 151 6.45 6.40 -9.17
CA SER A 151 7.76 5.77 -9.41
C SER A 151 8.97 6.65 -9.06
N VAL A 152 8.80 7.95 -8.98
CA VAL A 152 9.88 8.91 -8.66
C VAL A 152 9.67 9.49 -7.27
N ASP A 153 8.62 10.28 -7.06
CA ASP A 153 8.41 10.99 -5.80
C ASP A 153 8.04 10.04 -4.67
N GLY A 154 7.15 9.07 -4.96
CA GLY A 154 6.77 8.04 -4.00
C GLY A 154 7.91 7.09 -3.65
N ALA A 155 8.72 6.69 -4.65
CA ALA A 155 9.92 5.89 -4.38
C ALA A 155 10.89 6.61 -3.45
N LYS A 156 11.12 7.90 -3.71
CA LYS A 156 11.97 8.73 -2.85
C LYS A 156 11.39 8.87 -1.44
N THR A 157 10.09 9.07 -1.32
CA THR A 157 9.42 9.13 -0.01
C THR A 157 9.62 7.82 0.76
N GLY A 158 9.48 6.67 0.11
CA GLY A 158 9.72 5.37 0.71
C GLY A 158 11.16 5.21 1.20
N GLU A 159 12.14 5.55 0.36
CA GLU A 159 13.57 5.49 0.70
C GLU A 159 13.93 6.41 1.88
N ASP A 160 13.51 7.67 1.81
CA ASP A 160 13.80 8.67 2.84
C ASP A 160 13.17 8.27 4.19
N SER A 161 11.92 7.79 4.17
CA SER A 161 11.20 7.36 5.38
C SER A 161 11.83 6.13 6.02
N TYR A 162 12.19 5.12 5.23
CA TYR A 162 12.90 3.95 5.73
C TYR A 162 14.25 4.35 6.34
N LYS A 163 15.02 5.19 5.65
CA LYS A 163 16.30 5.68 6.14
C LYS A 163 16.15 6.44 7.47
N ASP A 164 15.16 7.32 7.58
CA ASP A 164 14.88 8.07 8.80
C ASP A 164 14.54 7.14 9.98
N LEU A 165 13.72 6.12 9.75
CA LEU A 165 13.42 5.09 10.73
C LEU A 165 14.70 4.41 11.24
N ILE A 166 15.54 3.92 10.32
CA ILE A 166 16.78 3.21 10.67
C ILE A 166 17.79 4.13 11.38
N ASP A 167 17.92 5.36 10.93
CA ASP A 167 18.83 6.34 11.57
C ASP A 167 18.34 6.72 12.97
N THR A 168 17.03 6.83 13.18
CA THR A 168 16.41 7.00 14.48
C THR A 168 16.73 5.82 15.41
N MET A 169 16.55 4.58 14.94
CA MET A 169 16.90 3.38 15.72
C MET A 169 18.39 3.32 16.07
N LYS A 170 19.27 3.67 15.13
CA LYS A 170 20.74 3.76 15.40
C LYS A 170 21.06 4.82 16.45
N THR A 171 20.37 5.96 16.42
CA THR A 171 20.55 7.02 17.40
C THR A 171 20.19 6.55 18.81
N TYR A 172 19.03 5.89 18.97
CA TYR A 172 18.67 5.30 20.27
C TYR A 172 19.68 4.24 20.73
N LYS A 173 20.15 3.38 19.83
CA LYS A 173 21.20 2.40 20.16
C LYS A 173 22.48 3.07 20.67
N ALA A 174 22.88 4.19 20.06
CA ALA A 174 24.09 4.91 20.47
C ALA A 174 23.93 5.60 21.85
N GLU A 175 22.70 5.93 22.24
CA GLU A 175 22.41 6.52 23.57
C GLU A 175 22.39 5.49 24.70
N VAL A 176 22.26 4.20 24.37
CA VAL A 176 22.30 3.12 25.38
C VAL A 176 23.71 3.02 25.98
N ASN A 177 23.77 3.07 27.31
CA ASN A 177 25.05 2.96 28.03
C ASN A 177 25.68 1.56 27.83
N SER A 178 26.70 1.48 26.99
CA SER A 178 27.41 0.25 26.64
C SER A 178 28.14 -0.44 27.82
N ASN A 179 28.21 0.20 28.99
CA ASN A 179 28.86 -0.36 30.17
C ASN A 179 27.98 -1.37 30.93
N VAL A 180 26.74 -1.57 30.51
CA VAL A 180 25.80 -2.53 31.13
C VAL A 180 25.37 -3.54 30.08
N SER A 181 26.10 -4.67 30.01
CA SER A 181 25.64 -5.82 29.21
C SER A 181 24.45 -6.47 29.91
N LYS A 182 23.34 -6.60 29.20
CA LYS A 182 22.16 -7.33 29.63
C LYS A 182 21.82 -8.40 28.64
N THR A 183 21.45 -9.57 29.12
CA THR A 183 20.87 -10.62 28.30
C THR A 183 19.35 -10.48 28.33
N ILE A 184 18.72 -10.39 27.18
CA ILE A 184 17.28 -10.33 27.04
C ILE A 184 16.80 -11.65 26.43
N CYS A 185 15.75 -12.24 27.01
CA CYS A 185 15.02 -13.34 26.44
C CYS A 185 13.57 -12.87 26.24
N TYR A 186 13.12 -12.83 25.00
CA TYR A 186 11.72 -12.51 24.69
C TYR A 186 10.94 -13.81 24.51
N LEU A 187 9.89 -13.98 25.32
CA LEU A 187 9.00 -15.14 25.27
C LEU A 187 7.60 -14.66 24.94
N TYR A 188 6.92 -15.37 24.06
CA TYR A 188 5.51 -15.12 23.74
C TYR A 188 4.74 -16.43 23.58
N LEU A 189 3.43 -16.36 23.76
CA LEU A 189 2.52 -17.50 23.56
C LEU A 189 1.80 -17.35 22.23
N GLU A 190 1.83 -18.41 21.45
CA GLU A 190 1.00 -18.56 20.26
C GLU A 190 0.11 -19.80 20.48
N GLY A 191 -1.16 -19.56 20.76
CA GLY A 191 -2.04 -20.58 21.30
C GLY A 191 -1.51 -21.12 22.65
N ASP A 192 -1.31 -22.43 22.75
CA ASP A 192 -0.77 -23.10 23.95
C ASP A 192 0.75 -23.35 23.89
N LYS A 193 1.44 -22.82 22.88
CA LYS A 193 2.87 -23.03 22.69
C LYS A 193 3.66 -21.80 23.08
N LEU A 194 4.72 -22.02 23.85
CA LEU A 194 5.69 -20.98 24.18
C LEU A 194 6.74 -20.88 23.06
N HIS A 195 6.91 -19.66 22.57
CA HIS A 195 7.90 -19.32 21.56
C HIS A 195 8.92 -18.33 22.11
N THR A 196 10.09 -18.30 21.50
CA THR A 196 11.12 -17.31 21.77
C THR A 196 11.60 -16.72 20.45
N LEU A 197 12.01 -15.46 20.47
CA LEU A 197 12.72 -14.88 19.34
C LEU A 197 14.06 -15.59 19.18
N HIS A 198 14.43 -15.83 17.93
CA HIS A 198 15.73 -16.40 17.56
C HIS A 198 16.42 -15.49 16.57
N SER A 199 17.72 -15.72 16.37
CA SER A 199 18.52 -14.94 15.45
C SER A 199 17.95 -14.96 14.03
N GLY A 200 17.93 -13.78 13.40
CA GLY A 200 17.44 -13.58 12.05
C GLY A 200 15.96 -13.21 11.95
N THR A 201 15.24 -13.11 13.07
CA THR A 201 13.86 -12.61 13.08
C THR A 201 13.80 -11.08 13.20
N TYR A 202 12.66 -10.49 12.81
CA TYR A 202 12.42 -9.06 13.00
C TYR A 202 12.56 -8.61 14.46
N GLY A 203 12.05 -9.41 15.40
CA GLY A 203 12.20 -9.13 16.83
C GLY A 203 13.66 -9.18 17.30
N ASP A 204 14.48 -10.11 16.78
CA ASP A 204 15.93 -10.16 17.05
C ASP A 204 16.62 -8.88 16.53
N MET A 205 16.27 -8.44 15.35
CA MET A 205 16.75 -7.16 14.80
C MET A 205 16.41 -5.99 15.73
N LEU A 206 15.15 -5.88 16.17
CA LEU A 206 14.73 -4.81 17.08
C LEU A 206 15.50 -4.85 18.41
N LEU A 207 15.68 -6.05 19.01
CA LEU A 207 16.49 -6.22 20.21
C LEU A 207 17.95 -5.78 19.98
N GLY A 208 18.51 -6.04 18.80
CA GLY A 208 19.84 -5.58 18.44
C GLY A 208 20.01 -4.05 18.47
N TYR A 209 18.94 -3.28 18.26
CA TYR A 209 18.95 -1.82 18.40
C TYR A 209 18.78 -1.34 19.84
N THR A 210 18.39 -2.18 20.78
CA THR A 210 18.34 -1.82 22.21
C THR A 210 19.70 -1.89 22.91
N GLY A 211 20.74 -2.37 22.23
CA GLY A 211 22.08 -2.54 22.80
C GLY A 211 22.22 -3.78 23.68
N ALA A 212 21.27 -4.73 23.59
CA ALA A 212 21.33 -6.00 24.31
C ALA A 212 22.14 -7.04 23.57
#